data_53ab8126fa91810d1e3c81201ba5499a
#
_entry.id   53ab8126fa91810d1e3c81201ba5499a
#
_cell.length_a   1.000
_cell.length_b   1.000
_cell.length_c   1.000
_cell.angle_alpha   90.00
_cell.angle_beta   90.00
_cell.angle_gamma   90.00
#
_symmetry.space_group_name_H-M   'P 1'
#
loop_
_entity.id
_entity.type
_entity.pdbx_description
1 polymer ?
#
loop_
_entity_poly.entity_id
_entity_poly.type
_entity_poly.pdbx_seq_one_letter_code
_entity_poly.pdbx_strand_id
1 'polypeptide(L)'
;LKLDLAQFRAMEAFAMFASDLDAASRAQLAKGARLVELLKQRQSAPYPVEEQVVSVWAGTTGQLDSVAVEDVRRFEVDFLDYLRREKAGLLAAIRETGKFEDSTRSGLEAAVKDFKLRFFGQGGDRLVEAGTEAAPEALDDADIDQVQIVKQR
;
A
#
# COMPACT_ATOMS: atom_id res chain seq x y z
N LEU A 1 11.03 0.60 -4.47
CA LEU A 1 10.46 1.37 -3.36
C LEU A 1 11.02 2.79 -3.26
N LYS A 2 12.33 3.01 -3.04
CA LYS A 2 12.91 4.37 -2.93
C LYS A 2 12.63 5.22 -4.17
N LEU A 3 12.83 4.66 -5.35
CA LEU A 3 12.56 5.34 -6.62
C LEU A 3 11.08 5.68 -6.77
N ASP A 4 10.19 4.73 -6.50
CA ASP A 4 8.74 4.93 -6.59
C ASP A 4 8.27 6.08 -5.68
N LEU A 5 8.79 6.13 -4.43
CA LEU A 5 8.47 7.20 -3.49
C LEU A 5 9.05 8.56 -3.91
N ALA A 6 10.27 8.58 -4.48
CA ALA A 6 10.86 9.81 -4.99
C ALA A 6 10.07 10.35 -6.18
N GLN A 7 9.65 9.47 -7.10
CA GLN A 7 8.80 9.83 -8.24
C GLN A 7 7.42 10.32 -7.76
N PHE A 8 6.81 9.64 -6.79
CA PHE A 8 5.54 10.07 -6.20
C PHE A 8 5.64 11.49 -5.65
N ARG A 9 6.65 11.78 -4.82
CA ARG A 9 6.86 13.12 -4.24
C ARG A 9 7.09 14.20 -5.31
N ALA A 10 7.84 13.87 -6.36
CA ALA A 10 8.07 14.80 -7.46
C ALA A 10 6.79 15.10 -8.25
N MET A 11 5.88 14.13 -8.34
CA MET A 11 4.62 14.25 -9.07
C MET A 11 3.45 14.74 -8.20
N GLU A 12 3.55 14.65 -6.88
CA GLU A 12 2.50 15.05 -5.93
C GLU A 12 2.08 16.52 -6.11
N ALA A 13 3.04 17.40 -6.38
CA ALA A 13 2.76 18.80 -6.69
C ALA A 13 1.89 18.98 -7.96
N PHE A 14 1.92 18.03 -8.88
CA PHE A 14 1.10 18.03 -10.10
C PHE A 14 -0.23 17.29 -9.94
N ALA A 15 -0.46 16.61 -8.82
CA ALA A 15 -1.69 15.88 -8.55
C ALA A 15 -2.92 16.79 -8.55
N MET A 16 -2.76 18.07 -8.22
CA MET A 16 -3.82 19.09 -8.32
C MET A 16 -4.32 19.31 -9.76
N PHE A 17 -3.53 18.93 -10.75
CA PHE A 17 -3.86 19.01 -12.18
C PHE A 17 -4.11 17.61 -12.78
N ALA A 18 -4.60 16.68 -11.95
CA ALA A 18 -4.73 15.28 -12.31
C ALA A 18 -5.58 15.01 -13.57
N SER A 19 -6.50 15.93 -13.92
CA SER A 19 -7.28 15.88 -15.16
C SER A 19 -6.41 15.96 -16.42
N ASP A 20 -5.25 16.63 -16.33
CA ASP A 20 -4.37 16.88 -17.46
C ASP A 20 -3.20 15.86 -17.53
N LEU A 21 -3.11 14.96 -16.54
CA LEU A 21 -2.08 13.92 -16.52
C LEU A 21 -2.44 12.76 -17.45
N ASP A 22 -1.42 12.22 -18.10
CA ASP A 22 -1.55 10.99 -18.87
C ASP A 22 -1.84 9.76 -17.97
N ALA A 23 -2.33 8.68 -18.54
CA ALA A 23 -2.72 7.48 -17.81
C ALA A 23 -1.54 6.87 -17.03
N ALA A 24 -0.31 6.92 -17.58
CA ALA A 24 0.88 6.38 -16.91
C ALA A 24 1.23 7.18 -15.66
N SER A 25 1.18 8.51 -15.75
CA SER A 25 1.43 9.40 -14.61
C SER A 25 0.38 9.24 -13.51
N ARG A 26 -0.90 9.08 -13.87
CA ARG A 26 -1.96 8.78 -12.89
C ARG A 26 -1.73 7.44 -12.19
N ALA A 27 -1.39 6.39 -12.93
CA ALA A 27 -1.09 5.09 -12.35
C ALA A 27 0.12 5.15 -11.39
N GLN A 28 1.15 5.93 -11.75
CA GLN A 28 2.32 6.13 -10.89
C GLN A 28 1.97 6.88 -9.60
N LEU A 29 1.12 7.90 -9.67
CA LEU A 29 0.61 8.60 -8.49
C LEU A 29 -0.22 7.68 -7.60
N ALA A 30 -1.15 6.93 -8.17
CA ALA A 30 -1.98 5.99 -7.44
C ALA A 30 -1.13 4.89 -6.75
N LYS A 31 -0.12 4.36 -7.43
CA LYS A 31 0.85 3.42 -6.85
C LYS A 31 1.63 4.06 -5.71
N GLY A 32 2.11 5.29 -5.89
CA GLY A 32 2.86 6.02 -4.86
C GLY A 32 2.03 6.31 -3.61
N ALA A 33 0.76 6.71 -3.77
CA ALA A 33 -0.17 6.93 -2.66
C ALA A 33 -0.36 5.64 -1.83
N ARG A 34 -0.56 4.48 -2.48
CA ARG A 34 -0.66 3.19 -1.81
C ARG A 34 0.61 2.81 -1.05
N LEU A 35 1.78 3.08 -1.64
CA LEU A 35 3.06 2.84 -0.96
C LEU A 35 3.23 3.73 0.28
N VAL A 36 2.84 4.99 0.21
CA VAL A 36 2.87 5.89 1.37
C VAL A 36 1.94 5.36 2.47
N GLU A 37 0.72 4.94 2.11
CA GLU A 37 -0.24 4.39 3.08
C GLU A 37 0.27 3.09 3.71
N LEU A 38 0.84 2.19 2.91
CA LEU A 38 1.44 0.93 3.37
C LEU A 38 2.56 1.16 4.39
N LEU A 39 3.36 2.21 4.22
CA LEU A 39 4.48 2.52 5.10
C LEU A 39 4.09 3.23 6.41
N LYS A 40 2.84 3.62 6.58
CA LYS A 40 2.33 4.18 7.83
C LYS A 40 2.11 3.06 8.86
N GLN A 41 3.12 2.77 9.68
CA GLN A 41 3.03 1.78 10.74
C GLN A 41 2.47 2.40 12.05
N ARG A 42 1.86 1.55 12.88
CA ARG A 42 1.48 1.94 14.25
C ARG A 42 2.74 2.21 15.07
N GLN A 43 2.69 3.21 15.93
CA GLN A 43 3.79 3.52 16.83
C GLN A 43 4.09 2.32 17.73
N SER A 44 5.39 1.99 17.86
CA SER A 44 5.89 0.91 18.73
C SER A 44 5.34 -0.50 18.43
N ALA A 45 4.89 -0.75 17.20
CA ALA A 45 4.40 -2.05 16.76
C ALA A 45 5.08 -2.48 15.43
N PRO A 46 6.41 -2.74 15.45
CA PRO A 46 7.13 -3.17 14.25
C PRO A 46 6.70 -4.59 13.85
N TYR A 47 6.55 -4.82 12.55
CA TYR A 47 6.34 -6.17 12.02
C TYR A 47 7.65 -6.99 12.06
N PRO A 48 7.57 -8.33 12.20
CA PRO A 48 8.70 -9.23 11.92
C PRO A 48 9.26 -9.01 10.52
N VAL A 49 10.55 -9.29 10.32
CA VAL A 49 11.26 -9.02 9.07
C VAL A 49 10.60 -9.69 7.87
N GLU A 50 10.20 -10.96 8.00
CA GLU A 50 9.51 -11.71 6.96
C GLU A 50 8.21 -11.05 6.52
N GLU A 51 7.47 -10.47 7.44
CA GLU A 51 6.23 -9.73 7.15
C GLU A 51 6.51 -8.39 6.47
N GLN A 52 7.55 -7.67 6.91
CA GLN A 52 7.99 -6.44 6.24
C GLN A 52 8.41 -6.72 4.78
N VAL A 53 9.10 -7.83 4.53
CA VAL A 53 9.50 -8.25 3.18
C VAL A 53 8.26 -8.48 2.32
N VAL A 54 7.25 -9.18 2.84
CA VAL A 54 5.99 -9.45 2.13
C VAL A 54 5.23 -8.16 1.85
N SER A 55 5.10 -7.27 2.83
CA SER A 55 4.41 -5.97 2.66
C SER A 55 5.08 -5.12 1.58
N VAL A 56 6.41 -4.97 1.64
CA VAL A 56 7.16 -4.21 0.63
C VAL A 56 7.06 -4.85 -0.75
N TRP A 57 7.12 -6.19 -0.82
CA TRP A 57 6.94 -6.92 -2.07
C TRP A 57 5.55 -6.65 -2.66
N ALA A 58 4.49 -6.78 -1.88
CA ALA A 58 3.13 -6.53 -2.35
C ALA A 58 2.94 -5.10 -2.88
N GLY A 59 3.48 -4.10 -2.19
CA GLY A 59 3.39 -2.70 -2.60
C GLY A 59 4.20 -2.38 -3.86
N THR A 60 5.37 -3.00 -4.04
CA THR A 60 6.26 -2.68 -5.18
C THR A 60 5.93 -3.44 -6.45
N THR A 61 5.29 -4.63 -6.35
CA THR A 61 4.99 -5.49 -7.51
C THR A 61 3.58 -5.32 -8.07
N GLY A 62 2.85 -4.27 -7.66
CA GLY A 62 1.50 -3.98 -8.17
C GLY A 62 0.39 -4.86 -7.58
N GLN A 63 0.69 -5.63 -6.52
CA GLN A 63 -0.35 -6.46 -5.88
C GLN A 63 -1.44 -5.62 -5.21
N LEU A 64 -1.17 -4.35 -4.92
CA LEU A 64 -2.12 -3.42 -4.31
C LEU A 64 -2.89 -2.55 -5.33
N ASP A 65 -2.63 -2.67 -6.63
CA ASP A 65 -3.20 -1.77 -7.65
C ASP A 65 -4.74 -1.82 -7.71
N SER A 66 -5.34 -2.96 -7.35
CA SER A 66 -6.79 -3.15 -7.25
C SER A 66 -7.40 -2.78 -5.88
N VAL A 67 -6.57 -2.34 -4.91
CA VAL A 67 -7.01 -1.98 -3.57
C VAL A 67 -7.14 -0.47 -3.47
N ALA A 68 -8.26 0.06 -2.96
CA ALA A 68 -8.41 1.48 -2.71
C ALA A 68 -7.38 1.97 -1.67
N VAL A 69 -6.91 3.22 -1.80
CA VAL A 69 -5.84 3.76 -0.93
C VAL A 69 -6.25 3.68 0.55
N GLU A 70 -7.50 3.99 0.87
CA GLU A 70 -8.09 3.93 2.22
C GLU A 70 -8.09 2.51 2.80
N ASP A 71 -8.17 1.47 1.95
CA ASP A 71 -8.23 0.07 2.36
C ASP A 71 -6.85 -0.61 2.43
N VAL A 72 -5.78 0.05 1.97
CA VAL A 72 -4.44 -0.55 1.91
C VAL A 72 -3.97 -1.08 3.27
N ARG A 73 -4.18 -0.31 4.34
CA ARG A 73 -3.76 -0.72 5.69
C ARG A 73 -4.58 -1.90 6.22
N ARG A 74 -5.89 -1.89 5.98
CA ARG A 74 -6.78 -3.00 6.34
C ARG A 74 -6.38 -4.25 5.55
N PHE A 75 -6.18 -4.10 4.24
CA PHE A 75 -5.72 -5.19 3.38
C PHE A 75 -4.40 -5.78 3.88
N GLU A 76 -3.41 -4.94 4.24
CA GLU A 76 -2.12 -5.40 4.76
C GLU A 76 -2.29 -6.23 6.03
N VAL A 77 -3.00 -5.70 7.02
CA VAL A 77 -3.23 -6.39 8.31
C VAL A 77 -3.92 -7.73 8.11
N ASP A 78 -5.00 -7.75 7.34
CA ASP A 78 -5.80 -8.95 7.10
C ASP A 78 -5.02 -9.96 6.25
N PHE A 79 -4.23 -9.51 5.27
CA PHE A 79 -3.38 -10.38 4.45
C PHE A 79 -2.25 -11.03 5.26
N LEU A 80 -1.56 -10.27 6.11
CA LEU A 80 -0.53 -10.82 6.99
C LEU A 80 -1.12 -11.82 7.98
N ASP A 81 -2.30 -11.55 8.51
CA ASP A 81 -3.00 -12.49 9.39
C ASP A 81 -3.42 -13.77 8.66
N TYR A 82 -3.90 -13.66 7.44
CA TYR A 82 -4.16 -14.81 6.56
C TYR A 82 -2.89 -15.64 6.32
N LEU A 83 -1.76 -15.00 6.04
CA LEU A 83 -0.49 -15.72 5.84
C LEU A 83 -0.02 -16.44 7.11
N ARG A 84 -0.17 -15.81 8.28
CA ARG A 84 0.17 -16.44 9.56
C ARG A 84 -0.65 -17.70 9.83
N ARG A 85 -1.94 -17.69 9.47
CA ARG A 85 -2.87 -18.78 9.76
C ARG A 85 -2.83 -19.88 8.71
N GLU A 86 -2.86 -19.53 7.43
CA GLU A 86 -3.06 -20.50 6.35
C GLU A 86 -1.81 -20.78 5.52
N LYS A 87 -0.82 -19.89 5.55
CA LYS A 87 0.38 -19.95 4.71
C LYS A 87 1.67 -19.72 5.50
N ALA A 88 1.70 -20.11 6.76
CA ALA A 88 2.84 -19.89 7.66
C ALA A 88 4.19 -20.37 7.09
N GLY A 89 4.18 -21.42 6.27
CA GLY A 89 5.37 -21.94 5.60
C GLY A 89 6.07 -20.92 4.69
N LEU A 90 5.32 -20.00 4.06
CA LEU A 90 5.91 -18.95 3.22
C LEU A 90 6.70 -17.93 4.06
N LEU A 91 6.14 -17.54 5.20
CA LEU A 91 6.84 -16.64 6.15
C LEU A 91 8.05 -17.33 6.78
N ALA A 92 7.91 -18.61 7.15
CA ALA A 92 9.01 -19.40 7.69
C ALA A 92 10.16 -19.51 6.68
N ALA A 93 9.89 -19.78 5.42
CA ALA A 93 10.90 -19.86 4.37
C ALA A 93 11.73 -18.56 4.25
N ILE A 94 11.07 -17.39 4.31
CA ILE A 94 11.78 -16.10 4.29
C ILE A 94 12.64 -15.93 5.54
N ARG A 95 12.11 -16.24 6.72
CA ARG A 95 12.80 -16.08 8.00
C ARG A 95 14.02 -16.99 8.12
N GLU A 96 13.91 -18.24 7.69
CA GLU A 96 14.96 -19.25 7.82
C GLU A 96 16.08 -19.07 6.79
N THR A 97 15.73 -18.74 5.56
CA THR A 97 16.71 -18.59 4.48
C THR A 97 17.30 -17.18 4.41
N GLY A 98 16.61 -16.18 4.92
CA GLY A 98 16.94 -14.75 4.72
C GLY A 98 16.88 -14.33 3.25
N LYS A 99 16.26 -15.15 2.38
CA LYS A 99 16.18 -14.92 0.94
C LYS A 99 14.73 -14.89 0.48
N PHE A 100 14.50 -14.14 -0.58
CA PHE A 100 13.21 -14.09 -1.28
C PHE A 100 13.30 -14.90 -2.58
N GLU A 101 13.14 -16.21 -2.45
CA GLU A 101 13.29 -17.16 -3.56
C GLU A 101 12.08 -17.14 -4.52
N ASP A 102 12.26 -17.59 -5.77
CA ASP A 102 11.20 -17.62 -6.77
C ASP A 102 10.04 -18.55 -6.39
N SER A 103 10.32 -19.64 -5.67
CA SER A 103 9.31 -20.53 -5.10
C SER A 103 8.41 -19.82 -4.09
N THR A 104 9.02 -19.05 -3.18
CA THR A 104 8.31 -18.24 -2.20
C THR A 104 7.50 -17.13 -2.87
N ARG A 105 8.08 -16.48 -3.89
CA ARG A 105 7.37 -15.47 -4.69
C ARG A 105 6.12 -16.04 -5.34
N SER A 106 6.24 -17.16 -6.05
CA SER A 106 5.12 -17.83 -6.71
C SER A 106 4.03 -18.25 -5.71
N GLY A 107 4.45 -18.73 -4.53
CA GLY A 107 3.52 -19.04 -3.44
C GLY A 107 2.77 -17.82 -2.92
N LEU A 108 3.46 -16.69 -2.75
CA LEU A 108 2.84 -15.43 -2.33
C LEU A 108 1.91 -14.84 -3.40
N GLU A 109 2.26 -14.95 -4.69
CA GLU A 109 1.37 -14.53 -5.78
C GLU A 109 0.06 -15.32 -5.80
N ALA A 110 0.12 -16.64 -5.59
CA ALA A 110 -1.06 -17.47 -5.44
C ALA A 110 -1.86 -17.08 -4.18
N ALA A 111 -1.18 -16.91 -3.06
CA ALA A 111 -1.82 -16.53 -1.79
C ALA A 111 -2.53 -15.18 -1.87
N VAL A 112 -1.92 -14.17 -2.52
CA VAL A 112 -2.54 -12.85 -2.70
C VAL A 112 -3.79 -12.93 -3.58
N LYS A 113 -3.77 -13.74 -4.64
CA LYS A 113 -4.96 -13.95 -5.49
C LYS A 113 -6.12 -14.56 -4.71
N ASP A 114 -5.84 -15.63 -3.96
CA ASP A 114 -6.84 -16.29 -3.12
C ASP A 114 -7.39 -15.35 -2.05
N PHE A 115 -6.51 -14.56 -1.42
CA PHE A 115 -6.90 -13.61 -0.40
C PHE A 115 -7.77 -12.48 -0.96
N LYS A 116 -7.42 -11.93 -2.13
CA LYS A 116 -8.22 -10.88 -2.78
C LYS A 116 -9.66 -11.32 -3.05
N LEU A 117 -9.87 -12.54 -3.49
CA LEU A 117 -11.22 -13.08 -3.71
C LEU A 117 -12.04 -13.06 -2.42
N ARG A 118 -11.41 -13.38 -1.28
CA ARG A 118 -12.07 -13.34 0.04
C ARG A 118 -12.27 -11.90 0.53
N PHE A 119 -11.25 -11.06 0.42
CA PHE A 119 -11.27 -9.68 0.88
C PHE A 119 -12.36 -8.87 0.20
N PHE A 120 -12.47 -8.94 -1.13
CA PHE A 120 -13.49 -8.24 -1.89
C PHE A 120 -14.87 -8.92 -1.78
N GLY A 121 -14.94 -10.24 -1.55
CA GLY A 121 -16.20 -10.96 -1.36
C GLY A 121 -16.86 -10.74 0.01
N GLN A 122 -16.11 -10.30 1.03
CA GLN A 122 -16.63 -10.06 2.39
C GLN A 122 -16.97 -8.61 2.72
N GLY A 123 -17.09 -7.75 1.72
CA GLY A 123 -17.44 -6.32 1.92
C GLY A 123 -16.34 -5.34 1.61
N GLY A 124 -15.30 -5.75 0.91
CA GLY A 124 -14.36 -4.87 0.22
C GLY A 124 -15.01 -4.39 -1.09
N ASP A 125 -15.95 -3.46 -1.00
CA ASP A 125 -16.91 -3.14 -2.06
C ASP A 125 -16.35 -2.22 -3.16
N ARG A 126 -15.02 -2.11 -3.33
CA ARG A 126 -14.42 -1.31 -4.39
C ARG A 126 -13.23 -2.01 -5.03
N LEU A 127 -13.52 -2.84 -6.04
CA LEU A 127 -12.56 -3.07 -7.11
C LEU A 127 -12.40 -1.74 -7.86
N VAL A 128 -11.29 -1.05 -7.61
CA VAL A 128 -10.91 0.11 -8.42
C VAL A 128 -10.34 -0.44 -9.72
N GLU A 129 -11.02 -0.20 -10.83
CA GLU A 129 -10.43 -0.45 -12.14
C GLU A 129 -9.17 0.40 -12.28
N ALA A 130 -8.04 -0.24 -12.61
CA ALA A 130 -6.76 0.44 -12.77
C ALA A 130 -6.91 1.60 -13.77
N GLY A 131 -6.86 2.82 -13.27
CA GLY A 131 -6.94 4.04 -14.08
C GLY A 131 -8.16 4.94 -13.87
N THR A 132 -9.13 4.57 -13.03
CA THR A 132 -10.36 5.34 -12.78
C THR A 132 -10.39 6.07 -11.42
N GLU A 133 -9.34 5.99 -10.61
CA GLU A 133 -9.31 6.76 -9.37
C GLU A 133 -9.27 8.27 -9.67
N ALA A 134 -10.27 8.98 -9.14
CA ALA A 134 -10.18 10.42 -8.98
C ALA A 134 -8.91 10.75 -8.18
N ALA A 135 -8.20 11.81 -8.57
CA ALA A 135 -7.06 12.27 -7.81
C ALA A 135 -7.44 12.44 -6.33
N PRO A 136 -6.53 12.14 -5.39
CA PRO A 136 -6.79 12.41 -3.98
C PRO A 136 -7.24 13.87 -3.85
N GLU A 137 -8.38 14.10 -3.20
CA GLU A 137 -8.86 15.45 -2.91
C GLU A 137 -7.72 16.22 -2.23
N ALA A 138 -7.38 17.37 -2.80
CA ALA A 138 -6.45 18.29 -2.18
C ALA A 138 -7.01 18.61 -0.79
N LEU A 139 -6.18 18.45 0.24
CA LEU A 139 -6.52 18.88 1.59
C LEU A 139 -6.99 20.33 1.51
N ASP A 140 -8.19 20.59 1.98
CA ASP A 140 -8.81 21.91 1.96
C ASP A 140 -7.90 22.86 2.80
N ASP A 141 -7.51 24.00 2.23
CA ASP A 141 -6.69 25.02 2.90
C ASP A 141 -7.32 25.55 4.21
N ALA A 142 -8.56 25.19 4.49
CA ALA A 142 -9.29 25.56 5.71
C ALA A 142 -8.76 24.88 7.00
N ASP A 143 -8.03 23.77 6.91
CA ASP A 143 -7.51 23.06 8.07
C ASP A 143 -6.13 23.55 8.54
N ILE A 144 -5.47 24.41 7.78
CA ILE A 144 -4.12 24.91 8.10
C ILE A 144 -4.16 26.07 9.14
N ASP A 145 -5.27 26.78 9.25
CA ASP A 145 -5.37 27.98 10.10
C ASP A 145 -5.66 27.73 11.59
N GLN A 146 -5.75 26.48 12.05
CA GLN A 146 -6.06 26.18 13.46
C GLN A 146 -4.86 25.75 14.32
N VAL A 147 -3.64 25.80 13.84
CA VAL A 147 -2.47 25.62 14.70
C VAL A 147 -2.12 26.93 15.40
N GLN A 148 -2.82 27.25 16.46
CA GLN A 148 -2.41 28.32 17.38
C GLN A 148 -1.12 27.91 18.09
N ILE A 149 -0.04 28.59 17.75
CA ILE A 149 1.24 28.50 18.47
C ILE A 149 1.03 29.13 19.86
N VAL A 150 0.83 28.32 20.88
CA VAL A 150 0.86 28.75 22.26
C VAL A 150 2.31 29.06 22.61
N LYS A 151 2.70 30.34 22.56
CA LYS A 151 3.95 30.82 23.15
C LYS A 151 3.82 30.72 24.66
N GLN A 152 4.51 29.75 25.27
CA GLN A 152 4.75 29.78 26.71
C GLN A 152 5.79 30.89 27.00
N ARG A 153 5.39 31.73 27.96
CA ARG A 153 6.28 32.71 28.62
C ARG A 153 7.05 32.04 29.75
#